data_aec4835ab24128a2ccbf16f9cc6cbb47
#
_entry.id   aec4835ab24128a2ccbf16f9cc6cbb47
#
_cell.length_a   1.000
_cell.length_b   1.000
_cell.length_c   1.000
_cell.angle_alpha   90.00
_cell.angle_beta   90.00
_cell.angle_gamma   90.00
#
_symmetry.space_group_name_H-M   'P 1'
#
loop_
_entity.id
_entity.type
_entity.pdbx_description
1 polymer ?
#
loop_
_entity_poly.entity_id
_entity_poly.type
_entity_poly.pdbx_seq_one_letter_code
_entity_poly.pdbx_strand_id
1 'polypeptide(L)'
;DFCDASFEVKEANGLVEIKTESTTFTYSLSANKMKSITLNDGRINFNFKSGNLKGTCRTLDITAGIIKLNDGVCSKDGVAILDDSETLVLKEDGTILPRDNKEKDEYYFAYGNDYIGATTDLYKLTGKVPLIPRYALSNWWSRYKAYTQEEYLTLMDKFRDEEVPITVATVDMDWHWVDIKKKFGKDAHKMTKHLNLWEYIYDIWSAGWTGYSFNTDLFPDYEEFLNKLKADNYHITFNIHPSMGVRWFENQYEDMCKAMGQNPQDKKPVEFDITDKKFTENYFDILHRPFEEKGVDFWWIDWQQGNNTKTPGLDPLWALNHYHFLDNAKDNHRPLILSRFCGAGSQRYPLGFSGDTTQTWKSLDFQPGFTATASNIAYPWWSHDIGGHCMGSKDDELYLRWVQLGIYSPVMRLHSTNNEFAGKEPWNYSGPVERIAKDALRLRHKLLPYIYTMNYRTHTECRANCEPMYYAYPTDENAYNCKNEFFFGTEIIVAPI
;
A
#
# COMPACT_ATOMS: atom_id res chain seq x y z
N ASP A 1 -23.67 13.60 9.44
CA ASP A 1 -23.63 15.02 9.08
C ASP A 1 -22.21 15.54 9.29
N PHE A 2 -21.52 15.85 8.18
CA PHE A 2 -20.10 16.23 8.25
C PHE A 2 -19.85 17.73 8.35
N CYS A 3 -20.85 18.57 8.20
CA CYS A 3 -20.73 20.02 8.39
C CYS A 3 -22.07 20.71 8.57
N ASP A 4 -22.03 21.84 9.27
CA ASP A 4 -23.15 22.80 9.42
C ASP A 4 -23.11 23.83 8.28
N ALA A 5 -22.74 23.44 7.05
CA ALA A 5 -22.68 24.36 5.92
C ALA A 5 -24.08 24.86 5.58
N SER A 6 -24.27 26.18 5.61
CA SER A 6 -25.49 26.80 5.13
C SER A 6 -25.57 26.70 3.61
N PHE A 7 -26.73 26.36 3.09
CA PHE A 7 -26.99 26.35 1.68
C PHE A 7 -28.43 26.80 1.38
N GLU A 8 -28.62 27.34 0.18
CA GLU A 8 -29.95 27.68 -0.36
C GLU A 8 -30.27 26.72 -1.50
N VAL A 9 -31.51 26.27 -1.56
CA VAL A 9 -32.03 25.44 -2.65
C VAL A 9 -33.11 26.20 -3.42
N LYS A 10 -32.98 26.25 -4.75
CA LYS A 10 -33.98 26.79 -5.66
C LYS A 10 -34.30 25.78 -6.74
N GLU A 11 -35.60 25.54 -6.96
CA GLU A 11 -36.05 24.69 -8.05
C GLU A 11 -36.83 25.54 -9.05
N ALA A 12 -36.41 25.52 -10.32
CA ALA A 12 -37.09 26.20 -11.40
C ALA A 12 -36.80 25.49 -12.76
N ASN A 13 -37.83 25.34 -13.57
CA ASN A 13 -37.72 24.81 -14.96
C ASN A 13 -37.05 23.45 -15.07
N GLY A 14 -37.25 22.56 -14.06
CA GLY A 14 -36.65 21.23 -14.03
C GLY A 14 -35.17 21.22 -13.65
N LEU A 15 -34.64 22.32 -13.14
CA LEU A 15 -33.31 22.46 -12.58
C LEU A 15 -33.41 22.69 -11.07
N VAL A 16 -32.50 22.09 -10.33
CA VAL A 16 -32.27 22.38 -8.92
C VAL A 16 -30.91 23.07 -8.77
N GLU A 17 -30.92 24.26 -8.22
CA GLU A 17 -29.73 25.00 -7.85
C GLU A 17 -29.50 24.88 -6.36
N ILE A 18 -28.33 24.40 -5.95
CA ILE A 18 -27.86 24.36 -4.58
C ILE A 18 -26.71 25.35 -4.48
N LYS A 19 -26.93 26.42 -3.71
CA LYS A 19 -25.93 27.48 -3.52
C LYS A 19 -25.38 27.40 -2.10
N THR A 20 -24.08 27.18 -2.00
CA THR A 20 -23.31 27.33 -0.77
C THR A 20 -22.65 28.70 -0.72
N GLU A 21 -21.88 28.98 0.32
CA GLU A 21 -21.09 30.22 0.43
C GLU A 21 -20.10 30.41 -0.72
N SER A 22 -19.50 29.31 -1.21
CA SER A 22 -18.39 29.32 -2.19
C SER A 22 -18.75 28.76 -3.56
N THR A 23 -19.91 28.09 -3.73
CA THR A 23 -20.15 27.29 -4.94
C THR A 23 -21.64 27.20 -5.23
N THR A 24 -22.00 27.18 -6.50
CA THR A 24 -23.36 26.90 -6.96
C THR A 24 -23.37 25.62 -7.80
N PHE A 25 -24.15 24.65 -7.37
CA PHE A 25 -24.39 23.39 -8.06
C PHE A 25 -25.71 23.48 -8.81
N THR A 26 -25.71 23.14 -10.12
CA THR A 26 -26.93 23.10 -10.94
C THR A 26 -27.16 21.65 -11.39
N TYR A 27 -28.24 21.05 -10.89
CA TYR A 27 -28.63 19.70 -11.18
C TYR A 27 -29.86 19.65 -12.09
N SER A 28 -29.87 18.76 -13.09
CA SER A 28 -31.01 18.57 -14.00
C SER A 28 -31.86 17.38 -13.51
N LEU A 29 -33.09 17.64 -13.13
CA LEU A 29 -34.05 16.60 -12.73
C LEU A 29 -34.40 15.67 -13.90
N SER A 30 -34.62 16.24 -15.10
CA SER A 30 -35.01 15.46 -16.28
C SER A 30 -33.88 14.55 -16.77
N ALA A 31 -32.63 15.01 -16.67
CA ALA A 31 -31.45 14.22 -17.07
C ALA A 31 -30.86 13.37 -15.93
N ASN A 32 -31.35 13.53 -14.72
CA ASN A 32 -30.86 12.90 -13.48
C ASN A 32 -29.33 12.97 -13.33
N LYS A 33 -28.78 14.19 -13.51
CA LYS A 33 -27.32 14.44 -13.44
C LYS A 33 -26.96 15.88 -13.11
N MET A 34 -25.76 16.05 -12.54
CA MET A 34 -25.13 17.35 -12.41
C MET A 34 -24.92 17.97 -13.78
N LYS A 35 -25.36 19.22 -13.97
CA LYS A 35 -25.28 19.98 -15.23
C LYS A 35 -24.07 20.89 -15.24
N SER A 36 -23.88 21.66 -14.17
CA SER A 36 -22.76 22.57 -14.03
C SER A 36 -22.45 22.86 -12.57
N ILE A 37 -21.22 23.25 -12.30
CA ILE A 37 -20.76 23.76 -11.01
C ILE A 37 -20.07 25.09 -11.25
N THR A 38 -20.53 26.14 -10.58
CA THR A 38 -19.97 27.49 -10.64
C THR A 38 -19.21 27.77 -9.35
N LEU A 39 -17.90 28.04 -9.47
CA LEU A 39 -17.03 28.38 -8.36
C LEU A 39 -17.15 29.87 -8.01
N ASN A 40 -16.69 30.26 -6.82
CA ASN A 40 -16.70 31.65 -6.34
C ASN A 40 -15.85 32.62 -7.18
N ASP A 41 -14.84 32.11 -7.89
CA ASP A 41 -14.00 32.87 -8.82
C ASP A 41 -14.64 33.05 -10.21
N GLY A 42 -15.85 32.56 -10.41
CA GLY A 42 -16.63 32.69 -11.63
C GLY A 42 -16.39 31.60 -12.67
N ARG A 43 -15.47 30.66 -12.44
CA ARG A 43 -15.27 29.50 -13.33
C ARG A 43 -16.51 28.60 -13.30
N ILE A 44 -16.97 28.19 -14.49
CA ILE A 44 -18.11 27.28 -14.65
C ILE A 44 -17.62 25.97 -15.26
N ASN A 45 -17.84 24.88 -14.54
CA ASN A 45 -17.45 23.55 -14.95
C ASN A 45 -18.65 22.73 -15.44
N PHE A 46 -18.52 22.10 -16.61
CA PHE A 46 -19.49 21.17 -17.22
C PHE A 46 -18.91 19.77 -17.38
N ASN A 47 -17.58 19.62 -17.25
CA ASN A 47 -16.85 18.36 -17.31
C ASN A 47 -15.99 18.21 -16.06
N PHE A 48 -16.48 17.43 -15.10
CA PHE A 48 -15.87 17.26 -13.78
C PHE A 48 -14.67 16.30 -13.75
N LYS A 49 -14.27 15.79 -14.93
CA LYS A 49 -13.05 14.97 -15.11
C LYS A 49 -11.92 15.76 -15.80
N SER A 50 -12.24 16.96 -16.30
CA SER A 50 -11.25 17.86 -16.92
C SER A 50 -10.26 18.39 -15.91
N GLY A 51 -9.01 18.60 -16.32
CA GLY A 51 -7.96 19.17 -15.47
C GLY A 51 -7.58 18.34 -14.24
N ASN A 52 -8.05 17.08 -14.13
CA ASN A 52 -7.75 16.22 -12.98
C ASN A 52 -6.24 15.99 -12.84
N LEU A 53 -5.68 16.32 -11.67
CA LEU A 53 -4.25 16.27 -11.37
C LEU A 53 -3.74 14.85 -11.06
N LYS A 54 -4.64 13.86 -11.19
CA LYS A 54 -4.39 12.45 -10.88
C LYS A 54 -4.09 12.21 -9.41
N GLY A 55 -4.15 10.96 -9.03
CA GLY A 55 -3.84 10.46 -7.69
C GLY A 55 -2.72 9.43 -7.80
N THR A 56 -3.08 8.16 -7.65
CA THR A 56 -2.13 7.05 -7.65
C THR A 56 -2.72 5.84 -8.38
N CYS A 57 -2.03 4.70 -8.34
CA CYS A 57 -2.51 3.43 -8.86
C CYS A 57 -2.14 2.29 -7.91
N ARG A 58 -2.71 1.09 -8.14
CA ARG A 58 -2.52 -0.06 -7.28
C ARG A 58 -1.08 -0.56 -7.29
N THR A 59 -0.45 -0.60 -8.47
CA THR A 59 0.83 -1.24 -8.65
C THR A 59 1.64 -0.63 -9.78
N LEU A 60 2.96 -0.66 -9.61
CA LEU A 60 3.97 -0.37 -10.64
C LEU A 60 4.68 -1.65 -11.09
N ASP A 61 4.09 -2.82 -10.88
CA ASP A 61 4.71 -4.10 -11.27
C ASP A 61 5.16 -4.07 -12.71
N ILE A 62 6.42 -4.43 -12.92
CA ILE A 62 7.08 -4.50 -14.24
C ILE A 62 7.03 -3.16 -15.01
N THR A 63 6.74 -2.05 -14.33
CA THR A 63 6.68 -0.74 -14.95
C THR A 63 8.08 -0.16 -15.12
N ALA A 64 8.38 0.31 -16.33
CA ALA A 64 9.62 0.97 -16.69
C ALA A 64 9.35 2.43 -17.09
N GLY A 65 8.87 3.25 -16.17
CA GLY A 65 8.54 4.65 -16.42
C GLY A 65 7.07 4.99 -16.14
N ILE A 66 6.43 5.74 -17.05
CA ILE A 66 5.10 6.30 -16.83
C ILE A 66 4.01 5.24 -17.00
N ILE A 67 3.07 5.21 -16.05
CA ILE A 67 1.83 4.44 -16.09
C ILE A 67 0.63 5.39 -15.93
N LYS A 68 -0.55 4.96 -16.40
CA LYS A 68 -1.79 5.73 -16.20
C LYS A 68 -2.20 5.66 -14.73
N LEU A 69 -2.30 6.81 -14.08
CA LEU A 69 -2.80 6.94 -12.72
C LEU A 69 -4.32 7.10 -12.69
N ASN A 70 -4.95 6.65 -11.61
CA ASN A 70 -6.34 6.91 -11.32
C ASN A 70 -6.55 8.40 -11.02
N ASP A 71 -7.79 8.86 -11.12
CA ASP A 71 -8.15 10.23 -10.79
C ASP A 71 -8.00 10.48 -9.27
N GLY A 72 -7.59 11.70 -8.92
CA GLY A 72 -7.62 12.24 -7.58
C GLY A 72 -8.80 13.19 -7.37
N VAL A 73 -8.88 13.80 -6.18
CA VAL A 73 -9.92 14.80 -5.86
C VAL A 73 -9.48 16.24 -6.12
N CYS A 74 -8.31 16.43 -6.69
CA CYS A 74 -7.75 17.73 -7.08
C CYS A 74 -7.82 17.93 -8.60
N SER A 75 -8.24 19.10 -9.04
CA SER A 75 -8.31 19.47 -10.45
C SER A 75 -7.84 20.89 -10.69
N LYS A 76 -7.04 21.11 -11.74
CA LYS A 76 -6.63 22.45 -12.18
C LYS A 76 -7.83 23.30 -12.63
N ASP A 77 -8.90 22.66 -13.12
CA ASP A 77 -10.15 23.32 -13.47
C ASP A 77 -11.03 23.61 -12.24
N GLY A 78 -10.61 23.15 -11.05
CA GLY A 78 -11.21 23.47 -9.77
C GLY A 78 -12.32 22.53 -9.31
N VAL A 79 -12.70 21.55 -10.11
CA VAL A 79 -13.72 20.54 -9.76
C VAL A 79 -13.23 19.15 -10.10
N ALA A 80 -13.38 18.22 -9.16
CA ALA A 80 -13.17 16.79 -9.37
C ALA A 80 -14.38 16.01 -8.85
N ILE A 81 -14.49 14.75 -9.27
CA ILE A 81 -15.57 13.84 -8.85
C ILE A 81 -15.00 12.53 -8.33
N LEU A 82 -15.54 12.07 -7.22
CA LEU A 82 -15.37 10.73 -6.70
C LEU A 82 -16.71 10.01 -6.81
N ASP A 83 -16.77 8.97 -7.62
CA ASP A 83 -17.96 8.14 -7.80
C ASP A 83 -17.86 6.91 -6.88
N ASP A 84 -18.74 6.83 -5.90
CA ASP A 84 -18.83 5.75 -4.90
C ASP A 84 -20.03 4.82 -5.12
N SER A 85 -20.72 4.96 -6.25
CA SER A 85 -21.98 4.27 -6.54
C SER A 85 -21.87 2.73 -6.56
N GLU A 86 -20.70 2.20 -6.95
CA GLU A 86 -20.47 0.76 -7.09
C GLU A 86 -19.76 0.13 -5.89
N THR A 87 -19.41 0.92 -4.85
CA THR A 87 -18.67 0.41 -3.70
C THR A 87 -19.59 -0.19 -2.64
N LEU A 88 -19.02 -1.01 -1.76
CA LEU A 88 -19.72 -1.59 -0.63
C LEU A 88 -19.85 -0.59 0.51
N VAL A 89 -20.78 -0.86 1.42
CA VAL A 89 -21.01 -0.02 2.61
C VAL A 89 -20.18 -0.55 3.77
N LEU A 90 -19.32 0.30 4.32
CA LEU A 90 -18.58 0.03 5.56
C LEU A 90 -19.36 0.61 6.73
N LYS A 91 -19.75 -0.24 7.70
CA LYS A 91 -20.37 0.19 8.94
C LYS A 91 -19.35 0.63 9.99
N GLU A 92 -19.81 1.35 10.99
CA GLU A 92 -18.98 1.82 12.13
C GLU A 92 -18.31 0.66 12.89
N ASP A 93 -18.97 -0.49 12.97
CA ASP A 93 -18.43 -1.71 13.60
C ASP A 93 -17.42 -2.47 12.75
N GLY A 94 -17.08 -1.94 11.57
CA GLY A 94 -16.16 -2.56 10.62
C GLY A 94 -16.80 -3.60 9.70
N THR A 95 -18.10 -3.84 9.79
CA THR A 95 -18.81 -4.79 8.91
C THR A 95 -18.94 -4.23 7.50
N ILE A 96 -18.65 -5.06 6.51
CA ILE A 96 -18.79 -4.73 5.08
C ILE A 96 -20.11 -5.34 4.58
N LEU A 97 -20.95 -4.52 3.98
CA LEU A 97 -22.24 -4.94 3.41
C LEU A 97 -22.36 -4.56 1.94
N PRO A 98 -23.10 -5.36 1.16
CA PRO A 98 -23.53 -4.93 -0.17
C PRO A 98 -24.36 -3.64 -0.07
N ARG A 99 -24.25 -2.80 -1.10
CA ARG A 99 -25.12 -1.63 -1.24
C ARG A 99 -26.51 -2.08 -1.72
N ASP A 100 -27.54 -1.74 -0.97
CA ASP A 100 -28.91 -2.23 -1.23
C ASP A 100 -29.61 -1.56 -2.41
N ASN A 101 -29.14 -0.37 -2.82
CA ASN A 101 -29.70 0.40 -3.90
C ASN A 101 -28.68 0.65 -5.02
N LYS A 102 -29.18 0.89 -6.23
CA LYS A 102 -28.39 1.27 -7.40
C LYS A 102 -28.41 2.78 -7.64
N GLU A 103 -28.67 3.56 -6.62
CA GLU A 103 -28.65 5.02 -6.72
C GLU A 103 -27.21 5.51 -6.87
N LYS A 104 -27.09 6.63 -7.58
CA LYS A 104 -25.80 7.29 -7.73
C LYS A 104 -25.37 7.90 -6.41
N ASP A 105 -24.11 7.64 -6.05
CA ASP A 105 -23.44 8.21 -4.89
C ASP A 105 -22.14 8.88 -5.38
N GLU A 106 -22.27 10.16 -5.76
CA GLU A 106 -21.20 10.93 -6.38
C GLU A 106 -20.82 12.11 -5.48
N TYR A 107 -19.55 12.24 -5.14
CA TYR A 107 -19.00 13.34 -4.36
C TYR A 107 -18.27 14.33 -5.27
N TYR A 108 -18.72 15.58 -5.27
CA TYR A 108 -18.14 16.65 -6.08
C TYR A 108 -17.22 17.52 -5.24
N PHE A 109 -15.93 17.49 -5.53
CA PHE A 109 -14.89 18.29 -4.89
C PHE A 109 -14.71 19.61 -5.67
N ALA A 110 -15.41 20.65 -5.26
CA ALA A 110 -15.47 21.94 -5.95
C ALA A 110 -14.68 23.03 -5.17
N TYR A 111 -13.38 22.83 -5.05
CA TYR A 111 -12.46 23.61 -4.20
C TYR A 111 -11.67 24.67 -4.96
N GLY A 112 -11.83 24.78 -6.27
CA GLY A 112 -11.00 25.69 -7.05
C GLY A 112 -9.53 25.27 -6.97
N ASN A 113 -8.70 26.19 -6.49
CA ASN A 113 -7.27 25.95 -6.30
C ASN A 113 -6.90 25.58 -4.84
N ASP A 114 -7.89 25.38 -3.97
CA ASP A 114 -7.64 24.92 -2.59
C ASP A 114 -7.53 23.37 -2.54
N TYR A 115 -6.40 22.86 -3.01
CA TYR A 115 -6.13 21.41 -3.02
C TYR A 115 -6.03 20.81 -1.63
N ILE A 116 -5.57 21.61 -0.66
CA ILE A 116 -5.46 21.19 0.74
C ILE A 116 -6.85 21.00 1.33
N GLY A 117 -7.78 21.93 1.10
CA GLY A 117 -9.17 21.80 1.50
C GLY A 117 -9.82 20.54 0.91
N ALA A 118 -9.62 20.30 -0.40
CA ALA A 118 -10.15 19.11 -1.07
C ALA A 118 -9.67 17.80 -0.43
N THR A 119 -8.37 17.67 -0.18
CA THR A 119 -7.81 16.46 0.42
C THR A 119 -8.16 16.33 1.90
N THR A 120 -8.24 17.43 2.66
CA THR A 120 -8.67 17.43 4.06
C THR A 120 -10.11 16.94 4.19
N ASP A 121 -11.00 17.35 3.29
CA ASP A 121 -12.39 16.90 3.32
C ASP A 121 -12.54 15.47 2.80
N LEU A 122 -11.66 15.01 1.90
CA LEU A 122 -11.58 13.59 1.58
C LEU A 122 -11.22 12.74 2.80
N TYR A 123 -10.28 13.19 3.65
CA TYR A 123 -9.97 12.49 4.90
C TYR A 123 -11.17 12.46 5.88
N LYS A 124 -11.95 13.54 5.95
CA LYS A 124 -13.17 13.56 6.76
C LYS A 124 -14.19 12.54 6.23
N LEU A 125 -14.35 12.47 4.91
CA LEU A 125 -15.29 11.57 4.26
C LEU A 125 -14.87 10.11 4.37
N THR A 126 -13.60 9.80 4.14
CA THR A 126 -13.08 8.43 3.99
C THR A 126 -12.33 7.90 5.21
N GLY A 127 -12.14 8.72 6.24
CA GLY A 127 -11.40 8.40 7.45
C GLY A 127 -9.95 8.88 7.44
N LYS A 128 -9.44 9.18 8.63
CA LYS A 128 -8.10 9.72 8.82
C LYS A 128 -7.02 8.65 8.68
N VAL A 129 -5.83 9.11 8.34
CA VAL A 129 -4.60 8.29 8.42
C VAL A 129 -4.26 8.06 9.89
N PRO A 130 -4.05 6.82 10.33
CA PRO A 130 -3.58 6.55 11.69
C PRO A 130 -2.15 7.04 11.88
N LEU A 131 -1.79 7.33 13.14
CA LEU A 131 -0.40 7.64 13.50
C LEU A 131 0.42 6.35 13.43
N ILE A 132 1.25 6.21 12.41
CA ILE A 132 2.04 5.00 12.21
C ILE A 132 3.19 4.87 13.23
N PRO A 133 3.64 3.65 13.55
CA PRO A 133 4.74 3.43 14.48
C PRO A 133 6.02 4.10 14.01
N ARG A 134 6.82 4.62 14.96
CA ARG A 134 8.07 5.32 14.67
C ARG A 134 9.08 4.46 13.92
N TYR A 135 9.18 3.18 14.23
CA TYR A 135 10.13 2.25 13.61
C TYR A 135 9.91 2.12 12.10
N ALA A 136 8.65 2.27 11.63
CA ALA A 136 8.31 2.19 10.22
C ALA A 136 8.91 3.33 9.36
N LEU A 137 9.34 4.43 9.99
CA LEU A 137 9.84 5.63 9.30
C LEU A 137 11.35 5.63 9.06
N SER A 138 12.08 4.67 9.64
CA SER A 138 13.52 4.48 9.42
C SER A 138 13.79 3.59 8.20
N ASN A 139 14.95 2.96 8.15
CA ASN A 139 15.34 2.09 7.05
C ASN A 139 14.84 0.67 7.28
N TRP A 140 14.34 0.04 6.22
CA TRP A 140 13.96 -1.36 6.19
C TRP A 140 14.92 -2.13 5.30
N TRP A 141 15.24 -3.36 5.72
CA TRP A 141 15.82 -4.35 4.84
C TRP A 141 14.75 -5.30 4.35
N SER A 142 14.72 -5.53 3.04
CA SER A 142 13.80 -6.42 2.36
C SER A 142 14.45 -6.95 1.08
N ARG A 143 14.32 -8.24 0.82
CA ARG A 143 14.76 -8.84 -0.44
C ARG A 143 14.07 -10.17 -0.68
N TYR A 144 13.53 -10.36 -1.90
CA TYR A 144 13.11 -11.67 -2.36
C TYR A 144 14.34 -12.52 -2.64
N LYS A 145 14.73 -13.32 -1.67
CA LYS A 145 15.85 -14.28 -1.76
C LYS A 145 15.62 -15.38 -0.72
N ALA A 146 15.87 -16.63 -1.14
CA ALA A 146 15.84 -17.78 -0.26
C ALA A 146 17.05 -17.77 0.69
N TYR A 147 17.02 -16.90 1.69
CA TYR A 147 18.03 -16.87 2.76
C TYR A 147 17.89 -18.09 3.65
N THR A 148 19.04 -18.67 4.04
CA THR A 148 19.06 -19.49 5.26
C THR A 148 18.97 -18.60 6.51
N GLN A 149 18.58 -19.18 7.62
CA GLN A 149 18.59 -18.53 8.94
C GLN A 149 19.95 -17.86 9.23
N GLU A 150 21.04 -18.58 9.03
CA GLU A 150 22.39 -18.08 9.26
C GLU A 150 22.78 -16.94 8.32
N GLU A 151 22.48 -17.06 7.02
CA GLU A 151 22.75 -15.99 6.03
C GLU A 151 22.01 -14.71 6.39
N TYR A 152 20.73 -14.81 6.78
CA TYR A 152 19.94 -13.63 7.12
C TYR A 152 20.47 -12.96 8.40
N LEU A 153 20.74 -13.72 9.44
CA LEU A 153 21.30 -13.18 10.68
C LEU A 153 22.69 -12.55 10.45
N THR A 154 23.56 -13.21 9.69
CA THR A 154 24.88 -12.65 9.30
C THR A 154 24.72 -11.34 8.53
N LEU A 155 23.74 -11.24 7.67
CA LEU A 155 23.45 -10.01 6.94
C LEU A 155 23.02 -8.87 7.87
N MET A 156 22.13 -9.16 8.83
CA MET A 156 21.66 -8.17 9.80
C MET A 156 22.79 -7.74 10.76
N ASP A 157 23.64 -8.67 11.18
CA ASP A 157 24.87 -8.38 11.93
C ASP A 157 25.78 -7.44 11.12
N LYS A 158 25.96 -7.70 9.83
CA LYS A 158 26.79 -6.86 8.97
C LYS A 158 26.24 -5.43 8.83
N PHE A 159 24.93 -5.23 8.72
CA PHE A 159 24.35 -3.88 8.75
C PHE A 159 24.69 -3.14 10.05
N ARG A 160 24.63 -3.84 11.18
CA ARG A 160 25.00 -3.28 12.50
C ARG A 160 26.50 -2.94 12.57
N ASP A 161 27.37 -3.86 12.16
CA ASP A 161 28.82 -3.70 12.20
C ASP A 161 29.31 -2.56 11.28
N GLU A 162 28.60 -2.35 10.17
CA GLU A 162 28.82 -1.26 9.24
C GLU A 162 28.13 0.07 9.65
N GLU A 163 27.51 0.08 10.86
CA GLU A 163 26.78 1.23 11.39
C GLU A 163 25.70 1.77 10.45
N VAL A 164 25.03 0.87 9.72
CA VAL A 164 23.88 1.19 8.87
C VAL A 164 22.61 0.85 9.65
N PRO A 165 21.85 1.85 10.12
CA PRO A 165 20.68 1.61 10.96
C PRO A 165 19.55 0.98 10.13
N ILE A 166 19.12 -0.21 10.52
CA ILE A 166 17.93 -0.90 10.03
C ILE A 166 16.97 -1.07 11.21
N THR A 167 15.70 -0.82 11.01
CA THR A 167 14.68 -0.98 12.07
C THR A 167 13.68 -2.08 11.77
N VAL A 168 13.47 -2.42 10.50
CA VAL A 168 12.54 -3.47 10.09
C VAL A 168 13.30 -4.53 9.29
N ALA A 169 13.21 -5.76 9.76
CA ALA A 169 13.68 -6.97 9.10
C ALA A 169 12.51 -7.63 8.37
N THR A 170 12.53 -7.57 7.04
CA THR A 170 11.50 -8.19 6.19
C THR A 170 12.00 -9.50 5.65
N VAL A 171 11.27 -10.58 5.84
CA VAL A 171 11.53 -11.87 5.18
C VAL A 171 10.43 -12.10 4.14
N ASP A 172 10.86 -12.26 2.91
CA ASP A 172 9.97 -12.50 1.77
C ASP A 172 9.53 -13.97 1.70
N MET A 173 8.77 -14.35 0.68
CA MET A 173 8.02 -15.63 0.56
C MET A 173 8.77 -16.86 1.06
N ASP A 174 10.10 -16.92 0.90
CA ASP A 174 10.88 -18.12 1.25
C ASP A 174 10.95 -18.43 2.76
N TRP A 175 10.34 -17.59 3.63
CA TRP A 175 10.15 -17.96 5.04
C TRP A 175 9.24 -19.20 5.16
N HIS A 176 8.32 -19.40 4.23
CA HIS A 176 7.49 -20.60 4.09
C HIS A 176 7.91 -21.44 2.87
N TRP A 177 7.28 -22.58 2.68
CA TRP A 177 7.55 -23.48 1.55
C TRP A 177 7.07 -22.87 0.23
N VAL A 178 8.00 -22.48 -0.66
CA VAL A 178 7.71 -21.98 -2.01
C VAL A 178 7.80 -23.08 -3.05
N ASP A 179 8.84 -23.92 -3.01
CA ASP A 179 8.99 -25.04 -3.96
C ASP A 179 8.19 -26.29 -3.51
N ILE A 180 6.89 -26.08 -3.34
CA ILE A 180 5.97 -27.08 -2.78
C ILE A 180 5.90 -28.39 -3.56
N LYS A 181 6.03 -28.31 -4.89
CA LYS A 181 6.03 -29.50 -5.74
C LYS A 181 7.24 -30.40 -5.51
N LYS A 182 8.38 -29.78 -5.32
CA LYS A 182 9.62 -30.50 -5.02
C LYS A 182 9.57 -31.13 -3.64
N LYS A 183 9.04 -30.37 -2.64
CA LYS A 183 9.00 -30.83 -1.23
C LYS A 183 7.89 -31.83 -0.96
N PHE A 184 6.68 -31.61 -1.47
CA PHE A 184 5.48 -32.37 -1.11
C PHE A 184 4.89 -33.18 -2.27
N GLY A 185 5.51 -33.12 -3.46
CA GLY A 185 5.07 -33.88 -4.63
C GLY A 185 3.99 -33.17 -5.47
N LYS A 186 3.58 -33.85 -6.56
CA LYS A 186 2.66 -33.26 -7.56
C LYS A 186 1.28 -32.88 -6.99
N ASP A 187 0.83 -33.59 -5.96
CA ASP A 187 -0.49 -33.35 -5.36
C ASP A 187 -0.56 -32.06 -4.54
N ALA A 188 0.59 -31.48 -4.17
CA ALA A 188 0.64 -30.20 -3.49
C ALA A 188 0.08 -29.02 -4.33
N HIS A 189 0.00 -29.19 -5.66
CA HIS A 189 -0.55 -28.19 -6.59
C HIS A 189 -2.07 -28.32 -6.82
N LYS A 190 -2.73 -29.37 -6.29
CA LYS A 190 -4.15 -29.56 -6.54
C LYS A 190 -4.98 -28.44 -5.93
N MET A 191 -5.65 -27.72 -6.79
CA MET A 191 -6.63 -26.68 -6.48
C MET A 191 -8.05 -27.18 -6.69
N THR A 192 -9.02 -26.54 -6.04
CA THR A 192 -10.40 -27.07 -6.01
C THR A 192 -11.22 -26.74 -7.25
N LYS A 193 -10.98 -25.61 -7.90
CA LYS A 193 -11.71 -25.21 -9.14
C LYS A 193 -10.91 -24.20 -9.96
N HIS A 194 -10.91 -24.40 -11.29
CA HIS A 194 -10.47 -23.43 -12.27
C HIS A 194 -11.63 -23.08 -13.20
N LEU A 195 -11.85 -21.81 -13.45
CA LEU A 195 -12.89 -21.34 -14.37
C LEU A 195 -12.42 -21.37 -15.83
N ASN A 196 -11.09 -21.26 -16.04
CA ASN A 196 -10.49 -21.24 -17.38
C ASN A 196 -9.00 -21.66 -17.37
N LEU A 197 -8.43 -21.84 -18.59
CA LEU A 197 -7.06 -22.30 -18.76
C LEU A 197 -6.01 -21.30 -18.19
N TRP A 198 -6.28 -20.00 -18.25
CA TRP A 198 -5.35 -18.99 -17.76
C TRP A 198 -5.28 -18.98 -16.23
N GLU A 199 -6.40 -19.14 -15.55
CA GLU A 199 -6.43 -19.33 -14.10
C GLU A 199 -5.66 -20.59 -13.70
N TYR A 200 -5.86 -21.69 -14.43
CA TYR A 200 -5.11 -22.93 -14.18
C TYR A 200 -3.58 -22.74 -14.33
N ILE A 201 -3.12 -22.06 -15.38
CA ILE A 201 -1.69 -21.80 -15.59
C ILE A 201 -1.16 -20.87 -14.48
N TYR A 202 -1.90 -19.82 -14.16
CA TYR A 202 -1.53 -18.87 -13.11
C TYR A 202 -1.44 -19.55 -11.74
N ASP A 203 -2.42 -20.38 -11.40
CA ASP A 203 -2.44 -21.14 -10.17
C ASP A 203 -1.26 -22.09 -10.04
N ILE A 204 -0.89 -22.77 -11.11
CA ILE A 204 0.31 -23.64 -11.11
C ILE A 204 1.58 -22.82 -10.87
N TRP A 205 1.67 -21.67 -11.52
CA TRP A 205 2.84 -20.79 -11.40
C TRP A 205 2.94 -20.14 -10.01
N SER A 206 1.84 -19.68 -9.46
CA SER A 206 1.78 -19.00 -8.15
C SER A 206 1.52 -19.94 -6.98
N ALA A 207 1.43 -21.25 -7.21
CA ALA A 207 1.01 -22.22 -6.18
C ALA A 207 1.87 -22.20 -4.91
N GLY A 208 3.15 -21.93 -5.01
CA GLY A 208 4.06 -21.79 -3.88
C GLY A 208 4.08 -20.41 -3.20
N TRP A 209 3.30 -19.45 -3.70
CA TRP A 209 3.28 -18.10 -3.09
C TRP A 209 2.47 -18.09 -1.78
N THR A 210 1.43 -18.90 -1.71
CA THR A 210 0.68 -19.08 -0.47
C THR A 210 1.33 -20.13 0.41
N GLY A 211 1.63 -19.78 1.65
CA GLY A 211 2.16 -20.69 2.67
C GLY A 211 2.03 -20.12 4.07
N TYR A 212 1.92 -21.00 5.04
CA TYR A 212 1.73 -20.67 6.45
C TYR A 212 2.67 -21.46 7.38
N SER A 213 3.50 -22.32 6.83
CA SER A 213 4.43 -23.16 7.59
C SER A 213 5.85 -22.76 7.29
N PHE A 214 6.67 -22.56 8.32
CA PHE A 214 8.08 -22.24 8.12
C PHE A 214 8.78 -23.28 7.26
N ASN A 215 9.60 -22.81 6.34
CA ASN A 215 10.52 -23.61 5.56
C ASN A 215 11.69 -24.05 6.47
N THR A 216 11.56 -25.18 7.10
CA THR A 216 12.56 -25.70 8.04
C THR A 216 13.86 -26.16 7.37
N ASP A 217 13.92 -26.25 6.02
CA ASP A 217 15.17 -26.47 5.31
C ASP A 217 16.03 -25.18 5.29
N LEU A 218 15.39 -24.00 5.33
CA LEU A 218 16.06 -22.70 5.40
C LEU A 218 16.15 -22.17 6.84
N PHE A 219 15.10 -22.36 7.62
CA PHE A 219 14.97 -21.87 9.00
C PHE A 219 14.73 -23.06 9.95
N PRO A 220 15.78 -23.85 10.24
CA PRO A 220 15.65 -25.07 11.06
C PRO A 220 15.21 -24.75 12.49
N ASP A 221 15.59 -23.61 13.05
CA ASP A 221 15.15 -23.09 14.34
C ASP A 221 14.63 -21.66 14.20
N TYR A 222 13.44 -21.55 13.62
CA TYR A 222 12.83 -20.24 13.36
C TYR A 222 12.47 -19.49 14.66
N GLU A 223 12.30 -20.18 15.79
CA GLU A 223 12.05 -19.52 17.07
C GLU A 223 13.32 -18.82 17.58
N GLU A 224 14.46 -19.48 17.50
CA GLU A 224 15.76 -18.85 17.79
C GLU A 224 16.01 -17.67 16.84
N PHE A 225 15.72 -17.83 15.55
CA PHE A 225 15.83 -16.78 14.54
C PHE A 225 15.03 -15.53 14.91
N LEU A 226 13.76 -15.69 15.25
CA LEU A 226 12.89 -14.58 15.65
C LEU A 226 13.37 -13.94 16.95
N ASN A 227 13.72 -14.76 17.96
CA ASN A 227 14.23 -14.28 19.24
C ASN A 227 15.50 -13.45 19.07
N LYS A 228 16.41 -13.85 18.18
CA LYS A 228 17.66 -13.13 17.92
C LYS A 228 17.40 -11.79 17.26
N LEU A 229 16.53 -11.73 16.25
CA LEU A 229 16.11 -10.47 15.62
C LEU A 229 15.46 -9.52 16.63
N LYS A 230 14.60 -10.03 17.51
CA LYS A 230 13.97 -9.23 18.57
C LYS A 230 14.97 -8.74 19.61
N ALA A 231 15.94 -9.58 20.02
CA ALA A 231 17.01 -9.19 20.93
C ALA A 231 17.88 -8.06 20.37
N ASP A 232 18.05 -8.02 19.05
CA ASP A 232 18.76 -6.96 18.33
C ASP A 232 17.87 -5.74 18.00
N ASN A 233 16.65 -5.69 18.56
CA ASN A 233 15.65 -4.62 18.41
C ASN A 233 15.12 -4.42 16.98
N TYR A 234 15.10 -5.45 16.16
CA TYR A 234 14.40 -5.38 14.86
C TYR A 234 12.90 -5.61 15.04
N HIS A 235 12.11 -4.88 14.27
CA HIS A 235 10.71 -5.21 14.00
C HIS A 235 10.64 -6.16 12.81
N ILE A 236 9.77 -7.16 12.89
CA ILE A 236 9.76 -8.27 11.95
C ILE A 236 8.46 -8.26 11.15
N THR A 237 8.57 -8.40 9.84
CA THR A 237 7.42 -8.59 8.95
C THR A 237 7.70 -9.69 7.93
N PHE A 238 6.67 -10.49 7.65
CA PHE A 238 6.70 -11.57 6.67
C PHE A 238 5.74 -11.28 5.52
N ASN A 239 6.17 -11.66 4.31
CA ASN A 239 5.34 -11.60 3.11
C ASN A 239 4.31 -12.74 3.12
N ILE A 240 3.07 -12.43 2.72
CA ILE A 240 1.98 -13.41 2.56
C ILE A 240 1.17 -13.17 1.28
N HIS A 241 0.73 -14.30 0.66
CA HIS A 241 -0.17 -14.35 -0.48
C HIS A 241 -1.31 -15.33 -0.18
N PRO A 242 -2.38 -14.94 0.50
CA PRO A 242 -3.32 -15.88 1.11
C PRO A 242 -4.32 -16.55 0.17
N SER A 243 -4.37 -16.19 -1.12
CA SER A 243 -5.45 -16.54 -2.04
C SER A 243 -5.69 -18.02 -2.25
N MET A 244 -4.64 -18.84 -2.13
CA MET A 244 -4.73 -20.27 -2.37
C MET A 244 -5.28 -21.07 -1.19
N GLY A 245 -5.66 -20.40 -0.11
CA GLY A 245 -6.19 -21.04 1.09
C GLY A 245 -5.14 -21.89 1.82
N VAL A 246 -5.61 -22.79 2.68
CA VAL A 246 -4.73 -23.64 3.51
C VAL A 246 -4.69 -25.05 2.95
N ARG A 247 -3.47 -25.52 2.61
CA ARG A 247 -3.29 -26.82 1.96
C ARG A 247 -2.88 -27.89 2.94
N TRP A 248 -3.09 -29.15 2.54
CA TRP A 248 -2.92 -30.35 3.36
C TRP A 248 -1.52 -30.53 3.96
N PHE A 249 -0.49 -29.91 3.39
CA PHE A 249 0.90 -29.99 3.86
C PHE A 249 1.26 -28.91 4.87
N GLU A 250 0.39 -27.91 5.10
CA GLU A 250 0.59 -26.88 6.09
C GLU A 250 0.43 -27.42 7.50
N ASN A 251 1.27 -26.98 8.43
CA ASN A 251 1.23 -27.42 9.83
C ASN A 251 -0.13 -27.13 10.48
N GLN A 252 -0.80 -26.08 10.06
CA GLN A 252 -2.08 -25.60 10.59
C GLN A 252 -3.30 -26.20 9.87
N TYR A 253 -3.10 -27.06 8.87
CA TYR A 253 -4.17 -27.55 8.01
C TYR A 253 -5.27 -28.33 8.75
N GLU A 254 -4.88 -29.24 9.66
CA GLU A 254 -5.85 -30.05 10.41
C GLU A 254 -6.71 -29.18 11.34
N ASP A 255 -6.13 -28.19 12.00
CA ASP A 255 -6.85 -27.27 12.86
C ASP A 255 -7.80 -26.37 12.04
N MET A 256 -7.37 -25.89 10.88
CA MET A 256 -8.24 -25.14 9.97
C MET A 256 -9.38 -26.01 9.43
N CYS A 257 -9.12 -27.25 9.03
CA CYS A 257 -10.17 -28.18 8.61
C CYS A 257 -11.20 -28.39 9.73
N LYS A 258 -10.75 -28.66 10.94
CA LYS A 258 -11.61 -28.83 12.11
C LYS A 258 -12.44 -27.59 12.38
N ALA A 259 -11.82 -26.40 12.35
CA ALA A 259 -12.50 -25.15 12.54
C ALA A 259 -13.56 -24.90 11.47
N MET A 260 -13.27 -25.19 10.20
CA MET A 260 -14.20 -25.00 9.09
C MET A 260 -15.18 -26.17 8.86
N GLY A 261 -15.08 -27.24 9.63
CA GLY A 261 -15.96 -28.42 9.52
C GLY A 261 -15.64 -29.30 8.29
N GLN A 262 -14.39 -29.31 7.84
CA GLN A 262 -13.90 -30.17 6.76
C GLN A 262 -13.17 -31.38 7.31
N ASN A 263 -13.20 -32.48 6.52
CA ASN A 263 -12.46 -33.69 6.87
C ASN A 263 -11.00 -33.56 6.34
N PRO A 264 -9.98 -33.53 7.20
CA PRO A 264 -8.59 -33.39 6.77
C PRO A 264 -8.07 -34.56 5.94
N GLN A 265 -8.72 -35.77 6.07
CA GLN A 265 -8.35 -36.94 5.27
C GLN A 265 -8.64 -36.78 3.78
N ASP A 266 -9.54 -35.88 3.42
CA ASP A 266 -9.86 -35.58 2.01
C ASP A 266 -8.72 -34.82 1.29
N LYS A 267 -7.78 -34.24 2.04
CA LYS A 267 -6.68 -33.43 1.53
C LYS A 267 -7.11 -32.30 0.58
N LYS A 268 -8.33 -31.81 0.75
CA LYS A 268 -8.83 -30.64 0.02
C LYS A 268 -8.36 -29.37 0.70
N PRO A 269 -7.94 -28.34 -0.04
CA PRO A 269 -7.62 -27.06 0.56
C PRO A 269 -8.80 -26.47 1.33
N VAL A 270 -8.52 -25.82 2.45
CA VAL A 270 -9.49 -24.91 3.06
C VAL A 270 -9.48 -23.64 2.19
N GLU A 271 -10.59 -23.39 1.49
CA GLU A 271 -10.68 -22.26 0.54
C GLU A 271 -10.51 -20.92 1.27
N PHE A 272 -9.77 -19.99 0.65
CA PHE A 272 -9.69 -18.62 1.13
C PHE A 272 -11.03 -17.91 0.92
N ASP A 273 -11.61 -17.39 1.98
CA ASP A 273 -12.82 -16.57 1.92
C ASP A 273 -12.82 -15.50 3.01
N ILE A 274 -12.23 -14.35 2.72
CA ILE A 274 -12.14 -13.22 3.66
C ILE A 274 -13.51 -12.62 3.98
N THR A 275 -14.58 -13.01 3.30
CA THR A 275 -15.95 -12.56 3.55
C THR A 275 -16.72 -13.49 4.49
N ASP A 276 -16.22 -14.68 4.73
CA ASP A 276 -16.76 -15.61 5.72
C ASP A 276 -16.17 -15.25 7.10
N LYS A 277 -17.04 -14.80 8.02
CA LYS A 277 -16.63 -14.43 9.38
C LYS A 277 -15.90 -15.55 10.10
N LYS A 278 -16.39 -16.80 9.96
CA LYS A 278 -15.78 -17.96 10.59
C LYS A 278 -14.39 -18.24 10.02
N PHE A 279 -14.24 -18.14 8.70
CA PHE A 279 -12.92 -18.24 8.08
C PHE A 279 -11.99 -17.15 8.57
N THR A 280 -12.44 -15.90 8.57
CA THR A 280 -11.61 -14.73 8.94
C THR A 280 -11.11 -14.81 10.39
N GLU A 281 -11.97 -15.19 11.34
CA GLU A 281 -11.58 -15.40 12.73
C GLU A 281 -10.49 -16.49 12.85
N ASN A 282 -10.70 -17.65 12.24
CA ASN A 282 -9.72 -18.75 12.28
C ASN A 282 -8.47 -18.47 11.44
N TYR A 283 -8.56 -17.67 10.39
CA TYR A 283 -7.42 -17.21 9.59
C TYR A 283 -6.42 -16.45 10.46
N PHE A 284 -6.88 -15.54 11.32
CA PHE A 284 -6.00 -14.85 12.25
C PHE A 284 -5.53 -15.73 13.39
N ASP A 285 -6.46 -16.42 14.06
CA ASP A 285 -6.14 -17.14 15.30
C ASP A 285 -5.26 -18.39 15.06
N ILE A 286 -5.44 -19.08 13.94
CA ILE A 286 -4.70 -20.33 13.66
C ILE A 286 -3.46 -20.07 12.78
N LEU A 287 -3.55 -19.16 11.80
CA LEU A 287 -2.47 -19.01 10.81
C LEU A 287 -1.48 -17.89 11.16
N HIS A 288 -1.90 -16.82 11.86
CA HIS A 288 -1.07 -15.64 12.11
C HIS A 288 -0.66 -15.49 13.57
N ARG A 289 -1.59 -15.64 14.49
CA ARG A 289 -1.36 -15.46 15.93
C ARG A 289 -0.16 -16.22 16.48
N PRO A 290 0.06 -17.50 16.12
CA PRO A 290 1.22 -18.25 16.63
C PRO A 290 2.57 -17.64 16.23
N PHE A 291 2.65 -16.89 15.12
CA PHE A 291 3.86 -16.19 14.70
C PHE A 291 3.99 -14.81 15.33
N GLU A 292 2.88 -14.12 15.53
CA GLU A 292 2.82 -12.84 16.23
C GLU A 292 3.28 -13.00 17.70
N GLU A 293 2.82 -14.04 18.38
CA GLU A 293 3.25 -14.39 19.73
C GLU A 293 4.75 -14.70 19.82
N LYS A 294 5.36 -15.13 18.70
CA LYS A 294 6.81 -15.40 18.60
C LYS A 294 7.61 -14.20 18.11
N GLY A 295 6.97 -13.06 17.85
CA GLY A 295 7.64 -11.79 17.58
C GLY A 295 7.46 -11.19 16.19
N VAL A 296 6.59 -11.72 15.34
CA VAL A 296 6.19 -11.04 14.10
C VAL A 296 5.34 -9.83 14.48
N ASP A 297 5.74 -8.62 14.05
CA ASP A 297 5.09 -7.38 14.46
C ASP A 297 3.91 -7.01 13.57
N PHE A 298 3.99 -7.29 12.27
CA PHE A 298 2.95 -7.02 11.29
C PHE A 298 3.16 -7.82 10.01
N TRP A 299 2.21 -7.79 9.07
CA TRP A 299 2.24 -8.60 7.85
C TRP A 299 2.38 -7.75 6.59
N TRP A 300 3.17 -8.27 5.62
CA TRP A 300 3.22 -7.76 4.26
C TRP A 300 2.29 -8.58 3.39
N ILE A 301 1.15 -7.98 3.03
CA ILE A 301 0.09 -8.59 2.23
C ILE A 301 0.35 -8.28 0.77
N ASP A 302 0.92 -9.21 0.04
CA ASP A 302 1.18 -9.09 -1.37
C ASP A 302 0.13 -9.86 -2.17
N TRP A 303 -1.07 -9.27 -2.25
CA TRP A 303 -2.19 -9.84 -2.99
C TRP A 303 -2.12 -9.47 -4.47
N GLN A 304 -1.87 -10.46 -5.35
CA GLN A 304 -1.83 -10.30 -6.81
C GLN A 304 -2.79 -11.24 -7.55
N GLN A 305 -3.60 -12.03 -6.84
CA GLN A 305 -4.31 -13.20 -7.36
C GLN A 305 -5.79 -12.92 -7.65
N GLY A 306 -6.12 -11.75 -8.19
CA GLY A 306 -7.44 -11.47 -8.76
C GLY A 306 -8.55 -11.25 -7.73
N ASN A 307 -9.79 -11.56 -8.12
CA ASN A 307 -11.01 -11.20 -7.41
C ASN A 307 -11.72 -12.43 -6.81
N ASN A 308 -11.02 -13.21 -6.00
CA ASN A 308 -11.60 -14.40 -5.35
C ASN A 308 -12.40 -13.99 -4.11
N THR A 309 -13.66 -13.58 -4.29
CA THR A 309 -14.60 -13.29 -3.22
C THR A 309 -16.01 -13.76 -3.60
N LYS A 310 -16.75 -14.21 -2.61
CA LYS A 310 -18.18 -14.58 -2.76
C LYS A 310 -19.10 -13.36 -2.66
N THR A 311 -18.58 -12.21 -2.21
CA THR A 311 -19.34 -10.96 -2.13
C THR A 311 -19.13 -10.15 -3.42
N PRO A 312 -20.13 -10.02 -4.28
CA PRO A 312 -20.00 -9.23 -5.50
C PRO A 312 -19.60 -7.78 -5.22
N GLY A 313 -18.63 -7.27 -6.00
CA GLY A 313 -18.14 -5.91 -5.84
C GLY A 313 -17.08 -5.70 -4.75
N LEU A 314 -16.81 -6.70 -3.91
CA LEU A 314 -15.74 -6.60 -2.92
C LEU A 314 -14.39 -6.94 -3.55
N ASP A 315 -13.44 -6.02 -3.42
CA ASP A 315 -12.04 -6.27 -3.69
C ASP A 315 -11.42 -7.06 -2.52
N PRO A 316 -10.92 -8.29 -2.73
CA PRO A 316 -10.32 -9.10 -1.66
C PRO A 316 -9.14 -8.40 -0.97
N LEU A 317 -8.37 -7.63 -1.71
CA LEU A 317 -7.24 -6.88 -1.15
C LEU A 317 -7.73 -5.81 -0.18
N TRP A 318 -8.83 -5.11 -0.52
CA TRP A 318 -9.40 -4.12 0.38
C TRP A 318 -9.85 -4.76 1.70
N ALA A 319 -10.52 -5.92 1.61
CA ALA A 319 -10.95 -6.66 2.79
C ALA A 319 -9.77 -7.17 3.62
N LEU A 320 -8.71 -7.69 2.97
CA LEU A 320 -7.48 -8.10 3.65
C LEU A 320 -6.84 -6.94 4.39
N ASN A 321 -6.71 -5.77 3.75
CA ASN A 321 -6.15 -4.58 4.38
C ASN A 321 -6.97 -4.19 5.61
N HIS A 322 -8.28 -4.17 5.48
CA HIS A 322 -9.20 -3.83 6.55
C HIS A 322 -9.04 -4.78 7.76
N TYR A 323 -9.20 -6.07 7.53
CA TYR A 323 -9.19 -7.05 8.62
C TYR A 323 -7.79 -7.23 9.24
N HIS A 324 -6.71 -7.26 8.44
CA HIS A 324 -5.35 -7.31 8.98
C HIS A 324 -5.00 -6.09 9.82
N PHE A 325 -5.41 -4.90 9.36
CA PHE A 325 -5.16 -3.68 10.12
C PHE A 325 -5.91 -3.66 11.45
N LEU A 326 -7.18 -4.07 11.46
CA LEU A 326 -7.98 -4.17 12.68
C LEU A 326 -7.45 -5.28 13.63
N ASP A 327 -7.02 -6.40 13.09
CA ASP A 327 -6.44 -7.46 13.90
C ASP A 327 -5.10 -7.02 14.52
N ASN A 328 -4.25 -6.35 13.77
CA ASN A 328 -2.98 -5.81 14.28
C ASN A 328 -3.18 -4.66 15.31
N ALA A 329 -4.38 -4.05 15.35
CA ALA A 329 -4.73 -3.03 16.34
C ALA A 329 -5.15 -3.61 17.71
N LYS A 330 -5.31 -4.93 17.84
CA LYS A 330 -5.60 -5.58 19.10
C LYS A 330 -4.46 -5.32 20.10
N ASP A 331 -4.76 -5.41 21.37
CA ASP A 331 -3.77 -5.26 22.47
C ASP A 331 -3.13 -3.85 22.58
N ASN A 332 -3.85 -2.80 22.11
CA ASN A 332 -3.41 -1.40 22.13
C ASN A 332 -2.12 -1.10 21.35
N HIS A 333 -1.78 -1.92 20.39
CA HIS A 333 -0.70 -1.61 19.46
C HIS A 333 -1.10 -0.48 18.51
N ARG A 334 -0.11 0.28 18.02
CA ARG A 334 -0.29 1.10 16.84
C ARG A 334 -0.22 0.18 15.64
N PRO A 335 -1.34 -0.05 14.94
CA PRO A 335 -1.37 -1.04 13.88
C PRO A 335 -0.57 -0.60 12.66
N LEU A 336 -0.03 -1.59 11.97
CA LEU A 336 0.68 -1.44 10.71
C LEU A 336 0.42 -2.66 9.84
N ILE A 337 0.30 -2.44 8.55
CA ILE A 337 0.43 -3.46 7.50
C ILE A 337 1.34 -2.92 6.40
N LEU A 338 1.89 -3.79 5.58
CA LEU A 338 2.48 -3.41 4.30
C LEU A 338 1.63 -4.08 3.21
N SER A 339 0.97 -3.28 2.36
CA SER A 339 0.06 -3.80 1.35
C SER A 339 -0.05 -2.84 0.17
N ARG A 340 -1.03 -2.99 -0.70
CA ARG A 340 -1.19 -2.17 -1.91
C ARG A 340 -2.38 -1.23 -1.80
N PHE A 341 -2.35 -0.15 -2.58
CA PHE A 341 -3.50 0.75 -2.75
C PHE A 341 -4.67 0.02 -3.40
N CYS A 342 -5.85 0.16 -2.87
CA CYS A 342 -7.08 -0.47 -3.36
C CYS A 342 -8.28 0.49 -3.44
N GLY A 343 -8.03 1.77 -3.68
CA GLY A 343 -9.07 2.78 -3.87
C GLY A 343 -9.07 3.86 -2.78
N ALA A 344 -9.98 4.81 -2.90
CA ALA A 344 -10.17 5.87 -1.92
C ALA A 344 -10.51 5.26 -0.55
N GLY A 345 -9.98 5.82 0.53
CA GLY A 345 -10.12 5.26 1.87
C GLY A 345 -9.01 4.29 2.29
N SER A 346 -8.13 3.85 1.37
CA SER A 346 -6.99 2.96 1.69
C SER A 346 -6.00 3.56 2.68
N GLN A 347 -5.96 4.89 2.81
CA GLN A 347 -5.08 5.57 3.77
C GLN A 347 -5.36 5.20 5.23
N ARG A 348 -6.52 4.61 5.51
CA ARG A 348 -6.84 4.11 6.86
C ARG A 348 -6.00 2.91 7.27
N TYR A 349 -5.41 2.22 6.30
CA TYR A 349 -4.68 0.96 6.48
C TYR A 349 -3.24 1.05 5.95
N PRO A 350 -2.39 1.93 6.54
CA PRO A 350 -1.01 2.06 6.10
C PRO A 350 -0.19 0.83 6.45
N LEU A 351 0.86 0.55 5.66
CA LEU A 351 1.45 1.28 4.54
C LEU A 351 1.09 0.66 3.20
N GLY A 352 1.28 1.44 2.11
CA GLY A 352 1.26 0.88 0.77
C GLY A 352 2.68 0.59 0.23
N PHE A 353 2.88 -0.50 -0.49
CA PHE A 353 4.05 -0.64 -1.34
C PHE A 353 3.65 -0.57 -2.82
N SER A 354 4.53 0.03 -3.64
CA SER A 354 4.18 0.36 -5.02
C SER A 354 4.36 -0.78 -6.01
N GLY A 355 4.90 -1.93 -5.55
CA GLY A 355 5.09 -3.11 -6.37
C GLY A 355 6.47 -3.22 -7.02
N ASP A 356 6.64 -4.27 -7.84
CA ASP A 356 7.89 -4.76 -8.41
C ASP A 356 8.34 -3.93 -9.62
N THR A 357 8.72 -2.69 -9.39
CA THR A 357 9.16 -1.78 -10.47
C THR A 357 10.49 -2.21 -11.08
N THR A 358 10.73 -1.85 -12.35
CA THR A 358 12.00 -2.20 -13.01
C THR A 358 13.17 -1.36 -12.49
N GLN A 359 14.36 -1.94 -12.47
CA GLN A 359 15.62 -1.28 -12.09
C GLN A 359 16.15 -0.46 -13.28
N THR A 360 15.51 0.69 -13.57
CA THR A 360 15.83 1.56 -14.69
C THR A 360 15.77 3.03 -14.31
N TRP A 361 16.50 3.88 -15.06
CA TRP A 361 16.42 5.34 -14.92
C TRP A 361 14.99 5.87 -15.17
N LYS A 362 14.23 5.29 -16.09
CA LYS A 362 12.86 5.68 -16.35
C LYS A 362 11.93 5.43 -15.17
N SER A 363 12.16 4.32 -14.45
CA SER A 363 11.41 4.05 -13.22
C SER A 363 11.74 5.04 -12.14
N LEU A 364 13.03 5.37 -11.96
CA LEU A 364 13.46 6.36 -10.98
C LEU A 364 12.89 7.75 -11.28
N ASP A 365 12.95 8.20 -12.52
CA ASP A 365 12.43 9.51 -12.96
C ASP A 365 10.94 9.67 -12.72
N PHE A 366 10.18 8.57 -12.74
CA PHE A 366 8.74 8.57 -12.47
C PHE A 366 8.38 8.66 -10.98
N GLN A 367 9.23 8.19 -10.06
CA GLN A 367 8.88 8.04 -8.65
C GLN A 367 8.56 9.36 -7.91
N PRO A 368 9.27 10.47 -8.11
CA PRO A 368 8.96 11.72 -7.40
C PRO A 368 7.54 12.21 -7.68
N GLY A 369 7.16 12.27 -8.96
CA GLY A 369 5.81 12.67 -9.36
C GLY A 369 4.74 11.70 -8.87
N PHE A 370 4.97 10.39 -8.98
CA PHE A 370 4.07 9.35 -8.50
C PHE A 370 3.84 9.47 -6.97
N THR A 371 4.90 9.71 -6.22
CA THR A 371 4.83 9.86 -4.76
C THR A 371 4.04 11.11 -4.37
N ALA A 372 4.32 12.24 -5.01
CA ALA A 372 3.68 13.51 -4.70
C ALA A 372 2.20 13.52 -5.09
N THR A 373 1.83 13.01 -6.27
CA THR A 373 0.44 13.00 -6.73
C THR A 373 -0.46 12.08 -5.92
N ALA A 374 0.08 11.11 -5.19
CA ALA A 374 -0.69 10.27 -4.29
C ALA A 374 -1.41 11.07 -3.19
N SER A 375 -0.89 12.26 -2.85
CA SER A 375 -1.56 13.20 -1.94
C SER A 375 -2.91 13.68 -2.48
N ASN A 376 -3.12 13.76 -3.79
CA ASN A 376 -4.38 14.16 -4.42
C ASN A 376 -5.53 13.17 -4.22
N ILE A 377 -5.23 11.98 -3.71
CA ILE A 377 -6.21 10.96 -3.27
C ILE A 377 -6.00 10.60 -1.79
N ALA A 378 -5.35 11.48 -1.04
CA ALA A 378 -5.11 11.33 0.39
C ALA A 378 -4.35 10.05 0.76
N TYR A 379 -3.39 9.59 -0.06
CA TYR A 379 -2.60 8.38 0.18
C TYR A 379 -1.12 8.70 0.45
N PRO A 380 -0.73 9.03 1.70
CA PRO A 380 0.56 9.66 2.01
C PRO A 380 1.72 8.69 2.19
N TRP A 381 1.47 7.39 2.47
CA TRP A 381 2.47 6.44 2.96
C TRP A 381 2.81 5.37 1.92
N TRP A 382 3.52 5.76 0.87
CA TRP A 382 4.10 4.84 -0.09
C TRP A 382 5.46 4.29 0.37
N SER A 383 5.64 2.98 0.23
CA SER A 383 6.91 2.27 0.26
C SER A 383 7.26 1.82 -1.15
N HIS A 384 8.28 2.43 -1.74
CA HIS A 384 8.81 2.00 -3.03
C HIS A 384 9.88 0.92 -2.85
N ASP A 385 10.14 0.14 -3.90
CA ASP A 385 11.29 -0.72 -3.98
C ASP A 385 12.52 0.13 -4.28
N ILE A 386 13.16 0.66 -3.23
CA ILE A 386 14.30 1.56 -3.38
C ILE A 386 15.48 0.82 -4.01
N GLY A 387 15.85 1.27 -5.20
CA GLY A 387 16.84 0.66 -6.07
C GLY A 387 16.26 -0.04 -7.28
N GLY A 388 14.93 -0.18 -7.38
CA GLY A 388 14.22 -0.99 -8.36
C GLY A 388 14.26 -2.49 -8.03
N HIS A 389 13.18 -3.20 -8.34
CA HIS A 389 12.99 -4.60 -7.96
C HIS A 389 13.71 -5.58 -8.91
N CYS A 390 13.37 -5.53 -10.18
CA CYS A 390 13.80 -6.52 -11.17
C CYS A 390 14.14 -5.90 -12.53
N MET A 391 14.53 -6.73 -13.48
CA MET A 391 14.82 -6.37 -14.87
C MET A 391 15.62 -5.07 -15.01
N GLY A 392 16.83 -5.16 -15.49
CA GLY A 392 17.75 -4.04 -15.63
C GLY A 392 19.18 -4.51 -15.51
N SER A 393 20.07 -3.60 -15.22
CA SER A 393 21.49 -3.89 -15.02
C SER A 393 21.96 -3.29 -13.70
N LYS A 394 23.03 -3.86 -13.16
CA LYS A 394 23.73 -3.23 -12.04
C LYS A 394 24.36 -1.94 -12.55
N ASP A 395 23.93 -0.83 -11.97
CA ASP A 395 24.41 0.52 -12.27
C ASP A 395 24.61 1.25 -10.93
N ASP A 396 25.85 1.59 -10.64
CA ASP A 396 26.27 2.21 -9.38
C ASP A 396 25.62 3.59 -9.18
N GLU A 397 25.51 4.39 -10.24
CA GLU A 397 24.90 5.71 -10.16
C GLU A 397 23.38 5.60 -9.98
N LEU A 398 22.71 4.75 -10.76
CA LEU A 398 21.28 4.52 -10.63
C LEU A 398 20.91 4.07 -9.21
N TYR A 399 21.67 3.11 -8.65
CA TYR A 399 21.45 2.68 -7.27
C TYR A 399 21.58 3.84 -6.29
N LEU A 400 22.64 4.63 -6.41
CA LEU A 400 22.86 5.75 -5.51
C LEU A 400 21.76 6.80 -5.60
N ARG A 401 21.28 7.12 -6.81
CA ARG A 401 20.17 8.08 -7.01
C ARG A 401 18.87 7.56 -6.42
N TRP A 402 18.60 6.28 -6.55
CA TRP A 402 17.47 5.64 -5.88
C TRP A 402 17.57 5.74 -4.34
N VAL A 403 18.74 5.48 -3.77
CA VAL A 403 18.95 5.61 -2.31
C VAL A 403 18.75 7.07 -1.87
N GLN A 404 19.25 8.03 -2.64
CA GLN A 404 19.06 9.46 -2.37
C GLN A 404 17.58 9.86 -2.39
N LEU A 405 16.80 9.39 -3.37
CA LEU A 405 15.35 9.55 -3.38
C LEU A 405 14.71 8.87 -2.15
N GLY A 406 15.16 7.68 -1.81
CA GLY A 406 14.64 6.90 -0.69
C GLY A 406 14.72 7.62 0.66
N ILE A 407 15.77 8.42 0.90
CA ILE A 407 15.90 9.21 2.12
C ILE A 407 14.69 10.14 2.31
N TYR A 408 14.20 10.72 1.22
CA TYR A 408 13.08 11.66 1.18
C TYR A 408 11.78 11.04 0.67
N SER A 409 11.71 9.70 0.63
CA SER A 409 10.45 8.97 0.39
C SER A 409 9.67 8.80 1.69
N PRO A 410 8.34 8.58 1.64
CA PRO A 410 7.56 8.36 2.86
C PRO A 410 8.12 7.21 3.69
N VAL A 411 8.44 6.07 3.05
CA VAL A 411 9.07 4.90 3.67
C VAL A 411 10.37 4.56 2.93
N MET A 412 11.43 4.29 3.68
CA MET A 412 12.74 3.91 3.14
C MET A 412 12.93 2.40 3.26
N ARG A 413 12.50 1.64 2.24
CA ARG A 413 12.63 0.19 2.17
C ARG A 413 13.54 -0.19 0.99
N LEU A 414 14.74 -0.69 1.29
CA LEU A 414 15.58 -1.35 0.31
C LEU A 414 14.94 -2.68 -0.06
N HIS A 415 14.59 -2.88 -1.32
CA HIS A 415 13.99 -4.13 -1.78
C HIS A 415 14.39 -4.48 -3.21
N SER A 416 14.51 -5.78 -3.48
CA SER A 416 14.81 -6.31 -4.81
C SER A 416 14.53 -7.81 -4.91
N THR A 417 14.56 -8.31 -6.14
CA THR A 417 14.50 -9.74 -6.44
C THR A 417 15.79 -10.47 -6.07
N ASN A 418 15.78 -11.80 -6.22
CA ASN A 418 16.89 -12.71 -5.93
C ASN A 418 18.10 -12.61 -6.88
N ASN A 419 17.99 -11.87 -7.97
CA ASN A 419 19.10 -11.67 -8.90
C ASN A 419 20.30 -11.03 -8.17
N GLU A 420 21.49 -11.60 -8.30
CA GLU A 420 22.70 -11.10 -7.64
C GLU A 420 23.04 -9.65 -8.01
N PHE A 421 22.76 -9.25 -9.25
CA PHE A 421 22.98 -7.87 -9.71
C PHE A 421 21.96 -6.88 -9.17
N ALA A 422 20.85 -7.36 -8.62
CA ALA A 422 19.80 -6.52 -8.06
C ALA A 422 19.95 -6.26 -6.56
N GLY A 423 20.95 -6.83 -5.88
CA GLY A 423 21.19 -6.62 -4.45
C GLY A 423 21.33 -5.15 -4.07
N LYS A 424 20.79 -4.78 -2.90
CA LYS A 424 20.76 -3.39 -2.42
C LYS A 424 21.68 -3.15 -1.22
N GLU A 425 22.45 -4.16 -0.86
CA GLU A 425 23.47 -4.05 0.18
C GLU A 425 24.54 -3.03 -0.26
N PRO A 426 24.80 -1.96 0.52
CA PRO A 426 25.73 -0.90 0.10
C PRO A 426 27.14 -1.40 -0.28
N TRP A 427 27.64 -2.40 0.41
CA TRP A 427 28.96 -3.01 0.20
C TRP A 427 29.08 -3.84 -1.09
N ASN A 428 28.01 -4.03 -1.84
CA ASN A 428 28.02 -4.69 -3.14
C ASN A 428 28.32 -3.73 -4.30
N TYR A 429 28.56 -2.45 -4.01
CA TYR A 429 28.82 -1.37 -4.97
C TYR A 429 30.24 -0.83 -4.85
N SER A 430 30.68 0.06 -5.77
CA SER A 430 32.00 0.65 -5.70
C SER A 430 32.22 1.45 -4.42
N GLY A 431 33.47 1.57 -3.95
CA GLY A 431 33.80 2.20 -2.68
C GLY A 431 33.22 3.62 -2.47
N PRO A 432 33.25 4.51 -3.48
CA PRO A 432 32.57 5.81 -3.36
C PRO A 432 31.06 5.70 -3.19
N VAL A 433 30.41 4.81 -3.96
CA VAL A 433 28.94 4.58 -3.90
C VAL A 433 28.55 3.91 -2.59
N GLU A 434 29.29 2.91 -2.15
CA GLU A 434 29.11 2.27 -0.85
C GLU A 434 29.09 3.29 0.28
N ARG A 435 30.13 4.13 0.36
CA ARG A 435 30.24 5.16 1.40
C ARG A 435 29.06 6.11 1.39
N ILE A 436 28.70 6.65 0.21
CA ILE A 436 27.62 7.64 0.10
C ILE A 436 26.27 6.98 0.41
N ALA A 437 26.03 5.75 -0.01
CA ALA A 437 24.81 5.01 0.31
C ALA A 437 24.68 4.76 1.83
N LYS A 438 25.75 4.35 2.51
CA LYS A 438 25.77 4.21 3.98
C LYS A 438 25.47 5.54 4.68
N ASP A 439 26.11 6.64 4.23
CA ASP A 439 25.87 7.97 4.79
C ASP A 439 24.43 8.43 4.56
N ALA A 440 23.84 8.11 3.42
CA ALA A 440 22.44 8.36 3.08
C ALA A 440 21.48 7.62 4.02
N LEU A 441 21.71 6.34 4.27
CA LEU A 441 20.91 5.54 5.21
C LEU A 441 21.02 6.06 6.65
N ARG A 442 22.21 6.50 7.06
CA ARG A 442 22.42 7.17 8.35
C ARG A 442 21.69 8.50 8.41
N LEU A 443 21.69 9.28 7.32
CA LEU A 443 20.97 10.54 7.23
C LEU A 443 19.46 10.33 7.39
N ARG A 444 18.87 9.31 6.73
CA ARG A 444 17.46 8.95 6.91
C ARG A 444 17.13 8.75 8.38
N HIS A 445 17.98 8.01 9.10
CA HIS A 445 17.78 7.76 10.53
C HIS A 445 17.89 9.03 11.37
N LYS A 446 18.81 9.95 11.03
CA LYS A 446 18.92 11.26 11.69
C LYS A 446 17.70 12.16 11.46
N LEU A 447 17.00 12.00 10.33
CA LEU A 447 15.78 12.72 10.01
C LEU A 447 14.53 12.19 10.72
N LEU A 448 14.62 11.06 11.46
CA LEU A 448 13.46 10.45 12.13
C LEU A 448 12.65 11.43 13.01
N PRO A 449 13.23 12.32 13.81
CA PRO A 449 12.44 13.25 14.59
C PRO A 449 11.58 14.16 13.71
N TYR A 450 12.12 14.65 12.60
CA TYR A 450 11.40 15.45 11.63
C TYR A 450 10.29 14.63 10.95
N ILE A 451 10.62 13.44 10.43
CA ILE A 451 9.67 12.58 9.73
C ILE A 451 8.54 12.13 10.66
N TYR A 452 8.85 11.87 11.93
CA TYR A 452 7.83 11.52 12.93
C TYR A 452 6.92 12.72 13.26
N THR A 453 7.45 13.93 13.29
CA THR A 453 6.65 15.15 13.42
C THR A 453 5.72 15.31 12.22
N MET A 454 6.19 15.03 11.00
CA MET A 454 5.36 15.05 9.80
C MET A 454 4.30 13.93 9.80
N ASN A 455 4.62 12.75 10.34
CA ASN A 455 3.64 11.70 10.59
C ASN A 455 2.53 12.16 11.55
N TYR A 456 2.90 12.85 12.62
CA TYR A 456 1.91 13.44 13.54
C TYR A 456 1.04 14.49 12.82
N ARG A 457 1.64 15.35 12.00
CA ARG A 457 0.94 16.33 11.16
C ARG A 457 -0.03 15.62 10.18
N THR A 458 0.41 14.54 9.53
CA THR A 458 -0.46 13.74 8.65
C THR A 458 -1.68 13.21 9.41
N HIS A 459 -1.47 12.70 10.62
CA HIS A 459 -2.54 12.16 11.46
C HIS A 459 -3.51 13.24 11.95
N THR A 460 -3.02 14.41 12.36
CA THR A 460 -3.83 15.46 13.01
C THR A 460 -4.39 16.47 12.03
N GLU A 461 -3.64 16.85 11.00
CA GLU A 461 -3.96 17.92 10.05
C GLU A 461 -4.35 17.37 8.66
N CYS A 462 -4.31 16.05 8.47
CA CYS A 462 -4.61 15.43 7.19
C CYS A 462 -3.70 15.91 6.04
N ARG A 463 -2.43 16.19 6.32
CA ARG A 463 -1.43 16.67 5.36
C ARG A 463 -0.45 15.55 5.01
N ALA A 464 -0.27 15.28 3.74
CA ALA A 464 0.71 14.28 3.29
C ALA A 464 2.15 14.69 3.61
N ASN A 465 3.04 13.68 3.77
CA ASN A 465 4.47 13.95 3.96
C ASN A 465 5.15 14.41 2.66
N CYS A 466 4.68 13.92 1.51
CA CYS A 466 5.14 14.35 0.20
C CYS A 466 3.98 15.04 -0.52
N GLU A 467 4.14 16.34 -0.81
CA GLU A 467 3.12 17.14 -1.48
C GLU A 467 3.68 17.78 -2.76
N PRO A 468 2.91 17.85 -3.86
CA PRO A 468 3.37 18.48 -5.09
C PRO A 468 3.48 19.99 -4.93
N MET A 469 4.34 20.63 -5.75
CA MET A 469 4.63 22.05 -5.69
C MET A 469 3.39 22.94 -5.86
N TYR A 470 2.38 22.49 -6.63
CA TYR A 470 1.16 23.27 -6.85
C TYR A 470 0.24 23.37 -5.60
N TYR A 471 0.51 22.62 -4.51
CA TYR A 471 -0.23 22.83 -3.25
C TYR A 471 0.12 24.19 -2.62
N ALA A 472 1.37 24.59 -2.71
CA ALA A 472 1.82 25.89 -2.21
C ALA A 472 1.73 27.00 -3.27
N TYR A 473 1.86 26.66 -4.55
CA TYR A 473 1.89 27.60 -5.68
C TYR A 473 0.82 27.27 -6.73
N PRO A 474 -0.48 27.32 -6.36
CA PRO A 474 -1.57 26.84 -7.25
C PRO A 474 -1.82 27.74 -8.47
N THR A 475 -1.29 28.95 -8.50
CA THR A 475 -1.40 29.90 -9.63
C THR A 475 -0.15 29.95 -10.50
N ASP A 476 0.92 29.26 -10.14
CA ASP A 476 2.15 29.18 -10.93
C ASP A 476 2.12 27.95 -11.85
N GLU A 477 2.13 28.20 -13.16
CA GLU A 477 2.17 27.11 -14.16
C GLU A 477 3.42 26.22 -14.03
N ASN A 478 4.53 26.75 -13.56
CA ASN A 478 5.74 25.97 -13.36
C ASN A 478 5.56 24.90 -12.28
N ALA A 479 4.74 25.19 -11.26
CA ALA A 479 4.47 24.23 -10.18
C ALA A 479 3.78 22.94 -10.65
N TYR A 480 3.04 23.01 -11.77
CA TYR A 480 2.40 21.84 -12.39
C TYR A 480 3.35 21.05 -13.31
N ASN A 481 4.46 21.66 -13.71
CA ASN A 481 5.45 21.06 -14.58
C ASN A 481 6.65 20.47 -13.84
N CYS A 482 6.82 20.78 -12.55
CA CYS A 482 7.91 20.28 -11.68
C CYS A 482 7.64 18.83 -11.22
N LYS A 483 7.64 17.87 -12.14
CA LYS A 483 7.34 16.45 -11.80
C LYS A 483 8.38 15.82 -10.89
N ASN A 484 9.60 16.32 -10.91
CA ASN A 484 10.73 15.81 -10.12
C ASN A 484 11.00 16.66 -8.87
N GLU A 485 10.06 17.54 -8.49
CA GLU A 485 10.21 18.39 -7.32
C GLU A 485 8.94 18.31 -6.45
N PHE A 486 9.13 18.17 -5.14
CA PHE A 486 8.05 18.06 -4.18
C PHE A 486 8.45 18.57 -2.80
N PHE A 487 7.47 18.95 -2.01
CA PHE A 487 7.66 19.21 -0.58
C PHE A 487 7.77 17.91 0.18
N PHE A 488 8.80 17.78 1.01
CA PHE A 488 8.93 16.72 2.00
C PHE A 488 8.70 17.33 3.38
N GLY A 489 7.47 17.23 3.87
CA GLY A 489 6.98 17.91 5.06
C GLY A 489 6.86 19.42 4.85
N THR A 490 7.22 20.20 5.87
CA THR A 490 7.05 21.67 5.90
C THR A 490 8.32 22.43 5.53
N GLU A 491 9.50 21.86 5.73
CA GLU A 491 10.76 22.59 5.71
C GLU A 491 11.72 22.17 4.57
N ILE A 492 11.39 21.10 3.84
CA ILE A 492 12.32 20.55 2.84
C ILE A 492 11.65 20.52 1.48
N ILE A 493 12.30 21.08 0.47
CA ILE A 493 12.00 20.85 -0.95
C ILE A 493 13.00 19.83 -1.48
N VAL A 494 12.50 18.81 -2.14
CA VAL A 494 13.29 17.71 -2.72
C VAL A 494 13.22 17.78 -4.23
N ALA A 495 14.37 17.88 -4.87
CA ALA A 495 14.52 17.84 -6.33
C ALA A 495 15.55 16.76 -6.69
N PRO A 496 15.14 15.48 -6.77
CA PRO A 496 16.07 14.39 -7.10
C PRO A 496 16.53 14.50 -8.54
N ILE A 497 17.76 14.07 -8.77
CA ILE A 497 18.42 14.07 -10.08
C ILE A 497 18.25 12.71 -10.75
#